data_f633f5c7b6d59ab7bd4ae61b39a51d59
#
_entry.id   f633f5c7b6d59ab7bd4ae61b39a51d59
#
_cell.length_a   1.000
_cell.length_b   1.000
_cell.length_c   1.000
_cell.angle_alpha   90.00
_cell.angle_beta   90.00
_cell.angle_gamma   90.00
#
_symmetry.space_group_name_H-M   'P 1'
#
loop_
_entity.id
_entity.type
_entity.pdbx_description
1 polymer ?
#
loop_
_entity_poly.entity_id
_entity_poly.type
_entity_poly.pdbx_seq_one_letter_code
_entity_poly.pdbx_strand_id
1 'polypeptide(L)'
;MKVAFVGTSIDLTDDEERDVRQFIAMILKNRYSNSVDIVITGGATGVDSLAFEVARGLFFKTKIYNPKKQQWKYFQQRNLQIAKDCDELHCISIPVRHKRCYHHEEHKLVSVNKHHFGLHICYSFMYQSSKQS
;
A
#
# COMPACT_ATOMS: atom_id res chain seq x y z
N MET A 1 -2.57 15.58 5.09
CA MET A 1 -3.49 14.63 4.42
C MET A 1 -3.20 13.20 4.86
N LYS A 2 -4.10 12.28 4.54
CA LYS A 2 -3.93 10.86 4.80
C LYS A 2 -3.46 10.16 3.53
N VAL A 3 -2.28 9.56 3.60
CA VAL A 3 -1.63 8.90 2.47
C VAL A 3 -1.65 7.40 2.73
N ALA A 4 -2.28 6.64 1.85
CA ALA A 4 -2.36 5.19 2.00
C ALA A 4 -1.30 4.48 1.17
N PHE A 5 -0.67 3.47 1.78
CA PHE A 5 0.20 2.52 1.09
C PHE A 5 -0.33 1.12 1.32
N VAL A 6 -0.64 0.43 0.24
CA VAL A 6 -1.13 -0.95 0.26
C VAL A 6 -0.45 -1.74 -0.86
N GLY A 7 -0.61 -3.05 -0.86
CA GLY A 7 -0.05 -3.82 -1.96
C GLY A 7 0.05 -5.32 -1.68
N THR A 8 0.95 -5.97 -2.38
CA THR A 8 1.17 -7.41 -2.31
C THR A 8 1.31 -7.88 -0.87
N SER A 9 0.49 -8.83 -0.46
CA SER A 9 0.36 -9.29 0.93
C SER A 9 0.92 -10.69 1.12
N ILE A 10 2.15 -10.89 0.71
CA ILE A 10 2.90 -12.15 0.87
C ILE A 10 4.28 -11.83 1.44
N ASP A 11 4.98 -12.86 1.90
CA ASP A 11 6.37 -12.70 2.32
C ASP A 11 7.22 -12.33 1.12
N LEU A 12 7.99 -11.26 1.26
CA LEU A 12 8.85 -10.75 0.21
C LEU A 12 10.27 -11.29 0.39
N THR A 13 10.98 -11.47 -0.72
CA THR A 13 12.41 -11.79 -0.67
C THR A 13 13.20 -10.57 -0.18
N ASP A 14 14.45 -10.78 0.20
CA ASP A 14 15.31 -9.68 0.66
C ASP A 14 15.46 -8.59 -0.40
N ASP A 15 15.61 -8.97 -1.67
CA ASP A 15 15.72 -8.02 -2.77
C ASP A 15 14.42 -7.24 -2.98
N GLU A 16 13.29 -7.92 -2.91
CA GLU A 16 11.98 -7.28 -3.02
C GLU A 16 11.75 -6.29 -1.88
N GLU A 17 12.05 -6.69 -0.63
CA GLU A 17 11.94 -5.81 0.51
C GLU A 17 12.79 -4.56 0.35
N ARG A 18 14.05 -4.73 -0.04
CA ARG A 18 14.97 -3.61 -0.23
C ARG A 18 14.40 -2.62 -1.26
N ASP A 19 13.97 -3.13 -2.41
CA ASP A 19 13.49 -2.29 -3.49
C ASP A 19 12.19 -1.56 -3.12
N VAL A 20 11.27 -2.26 -2.46
CA VAL A 20 10.01 -1.67 -2.00
C VAL A 20 10.27 -0.62 -0.91
N ARG A 21 11.15 -0.90 0.05
CA ARG A 21 11.52 0.07 1.09
C ARG A 21 12.09 1.35 0.50
N GLN A 22 13.02 1.22 -0.43
CA GLN A 22 13.64 2.37 -1.08
C GLN A 22 12.61 3.19 -1.87
N PHE A 23 11.70 2.51 -2.54
CA PHE A 23 10.66 3.16 -3.33
C PHE A 23 9.68 3.94 -2.45
N ILE A 24 9.21 3.33 -1.37
CA ILE A 24 8.31 4.00 -0.43
C ILE A 24 9.00 5.20 0.21
N ALA A 25 10.25 5.04 0.63
CA ALA A 25 11.02 6.13 1.22
C ALA A 25 11.18 7.30 0.25
N MET A 26 11.44 7.01 -1.02
CA MET A 26 11.55 8.04 -2.06
C MET A 26 10.24 8.81 -2.21
N ILE A 27 9.12 8.11 -2.30
CA ILE A 27 7.81 8.76 -2.42
C ILE A 27 7.54 9.64 -1.21
N LEU A 28 7.74 9.11 -0.01
CA LEU A 28 7.46 9.87 1.22
C LEU A 28 8.32 11.11 1.35
N LYS A 29 9.62 11.00 1.04
CA LYS A 29 10.54 12.14 1.14
C LYS A 29 10.27 13.23 0.11
N ASN A 30 9.83 12.82 -1.10
CA ASN A 30 9.69 13.77 -2.21
C ASN A 30 8.30 14.41 -2.30
N ARG A 31 7.26 13.76 -1.79
CA ARG A 31 5.89 14.23 -1.98
C ARG A 31 5.18 14.65 -0.69
N TYR A 32 5.64 14.19 0.45
CA TYR A 32 4.89 14.37 1.71
C TYR A 32 5.76 14.95 2.81
N SER A 33 5.10 15.48 3.84
CA SER A 33 5.76 16.09 4.99
C SER A 33 5.40 15.32 6.26
N ASN A 34 6.40 14.89 7.02
CA ASN A 34 6.17 14.18 8.27
C ASN A 34 5.56 15.04 9.38
N SER A 35 5.48 16.36 9.18
CA SER A 35 4.85 17.24 10.16
C SER A 35 3.34 17.39 9.98
N VAL A 36 2.80 17.09 8.77
CA VAL A 36 1.37 17.31 8.47
C VAL A 36 0.68 16.09 7.89
N ASP A 37 1.39 15.18 7.26
CA ASP A 37 0.80 14.03 6.59
C ASP A 37 0.85 12.79 7.46
N ILE A 38 -0.18 11.95 7.36
CA ILE A 38 -0.30 10.70 8.10
C ILE A 38 -0.28 9.56 7.09
N VAL A 39 0.53 8.54 7.36
CA VAL A 39 0.59 7.33 6.53
C VAL A 39 -0.35 6.28 7.10
N ILE A 40 -1.29 5.82 6.28
CA ILE A 40 -2.23 4.78 6.66
C ILE A 40 -1.98 3.53 5.84
N THR A 41 -2.10 2.37 6.46
CA THR A 41 -1.90 1.09 5.81
C THR A 41 -2.76 0.02 6.47
N GLY A 42 -2.89 -1.14 5.84
CA GLY A 42 -3.48 -2.31 6.45
C GLY A 42 -2.45 -3.04 7.32
N GLY A 43 -2.88 -4.03 8.07
CA GLY A 43 -1.98 -4.81 8.93
C GLY A 43 -1.42 -6.07 8.27
N ALA A 44 -1.41 -6.15 6.94
CA ALA A 44 -0.99 -7.36 6.24
C ALA A 44 0.53 -7.48 6.16
N THR A 45 1.01 -8.71 5.99
CA THR A 45 2.39 -9.01 5.65
C THR A 45 2.72 -8.44 4.26
N GLY A 46 3.97 -8.14 4.01
CA GLY A 46 4.42 -7.65 2.70
C GLY A 46 4.45 -6.13 2.65
N VAL A 47 3.87 -5.54 1.60
CA VAL A 47 3.96 -4.09 1.37
C VAL A 47 3.41 -3.28 2.54
N ASP A 48 2.28 -3.68 3.12
CA ASP A 48 1.70 -2.95 4.25
C ASP A 48 2.68 -2.82 5.42
N SER A 49 3.33 -3.92 5.81
CA SER A 49 4.31 -3.93 6.90
C SER A 49 5.51 -3.06 6.58
N LEU A 50 6.01 -3.13 5.35
CA LEU A 50 7.15 -2.32 4.94
C LEU A 50 6.81 -0.83 4.95
N ALA A 51 5.64 -0.47 4.46
CA ALA A 51 5.19 0.92 4.47
C ALA A 51 5.10 1.48 5.89
N PHE A 52 4.57 0.68 6.81
CA PHE A 52 4.51 1.06 8.22
C PHE A 52 5.91 1.33 8.78
N GLU A 53 6.84 0.38 8.55
CA GLU A 53 8.20 0.51 9.07
C GLU A 53 8.94 1.72 8.49
N VAL A 54 8.86 1.91 7.18
CA VAL A 54 9.52 3.03 6.51
C VAL A 54 8.95 4.36 6.99
N ALA A 55 7.62 4.46 7.08
CA ALA A 55 6.97 5.69 7.53
C ALA A 55 7.38 6.03 8.96
N ARG A 56 7.44 5.03 9.86
CA ARG A 56 7.91 5.22 11.23
C ARG A 56 9.37 5.66 11.27
N GLY A 57 10.20 5.06 10.45
CA GLY A 57 11.61 5.43 10.36
C GLY A 57 11.84 6.86 9.86
N LEU A 58 10.92 7.40 9.09
CA LEU A 58 10.95 8.77 8.59
C LEU A 58 10.14 9.74 9.46
N PHE A 59 9.71 9.29 10.62
CA PHE A 59 8.98 10.08 11.63
C PHE A 59 7.59 10.56 11.19
N PHE A 60 6.95 9.85 10.26
CA PHE A 60 5.55 10.10 9.95
C PHE A 60 4.65 9.52 11.04
N LYS A 61 3.53 10.16 11.30
CA LYS A 61 2.44 9.54 12.04
C LYS A 61 1.85 8.43 11.20
N THR A 62 1.53 7.31 11.83
CA THR A 62 1.03 6.12 11.14
C THR A 62 -0.27 5.64 11.76
N LYS A 63 -1.11 5.02 10.93
CA LYS A 63 -2.33 4.35 11.38
C LYS A 63 -2.49 3.04 10.65
N ILE A 64 -2.68 1.96 11.38
CA ILE A 64 -2.91 0.63 10.83
C ILE A 64 -4.40 0.31 10.92
N TYR A 65 -4.97 -0.11 9.78
CA TYR A 65 -6.35 -0.57 9.69
C TYR A 65 -6.36 -2.08 9.72
N ASN A 66 -6.69 -2.65 10.87
CA ASN A 66 -6.72 -4.10 11.02
C ASN A 66 -8.10 -4.65 10.65
N PRO A 67 -8.17 -5.83 10.00
CA PRO A 67 -9.44 -6.49 9.78
C PRO A 67 -10.01 -6.98 11.11
N LYS A 68 -11.32 -7.02 11.23
CA LYS A 68 -11.99 -7.51 12.46
C LYS A 68 -11.71 -8.99 12.70
N LYS A 69 -11.58 -9.77 11.63
CA LYS A 69 -11.28 -11.20 11.67
C LYS A 69 -10.41 -11.55 10.47
N GLN A 70 -9.70 -12.68 10.54
CA GLN A 70 -8.83 -13.17 9.46
C GLN A 70 -9.65 -13.94 8.42
N GLN A 71 -10.58 -13.24 7.76
CA GLN A 71 -11.44 -13.77 6.70
C GLN A 71 -11.52 -12.77 5.56
N TRP A 72 -11.72 -13.27 4.34
CA TRP A 72 -11.71 -12.44 3.13
C TRP A 72 -12.67 -11.26 3.19
N LYS A 73 -13.89 -11.46 3.67
CA LYS A 73 -14.86 -10.36 3.73
C LYS A 73 -14.41 -9.23 4.64
N TYR A 74 -13.68 -9.53 5.72
CA TYR A 74 -13.15 -8.51 6.64
C TYR A 74 -11.93 -7.81 6.06
N PHE A 75 -11.13 -8.52 5.25
CA PHE A 75 -10.05 -7.90 4.50
C PHE A 75 -10.60 -6.90 3.48
N GLN A 76 -11.68 -7.24 2.78
CA GLN A 76 -12.33 -6.32 1.86
C GLN A 76 -12.89 -5.10 2.58
N GLN A 77 -13.55 -5.30 3.71
CA GLN A 77 -14.08 -4.19 4.51
C GLN A 77 -12.97 -3.24 4.96
N ARG A 78 -11.83 -3.80 5.42
CA ARG A 78 -10.68 -3.01 5.83
C ARG A 78 -10.12 -2.22 4.64
N ASN A 79 -9.98 -2.85 3.48
CA ASN A 79 -9.48 -2.18 2.28
C ASN A 79 -10.40 -1.05 1.82
N LEU A 80 -11.71 -1.26 1.86
CA LEU A 80 -12.67 -0.22 1.55
C LEU A 80 -12.61 0.94 2.56
N GLN A 81 -12.36 0.64 3.83
CA GLN A 81 -12.22 1.69 4.84
C GLN A 81 -10.98 2.54 4.57
N ILE A 82 -9.86 1.92 4.20
CA ILE A 82 -8.66 2.65 3.78
C ILE A 82 -8.97 3.56 2.58
N ALA A 83 -9.68 3.02 1.58
CA ALA A 83 -10.04 3.77 0.40
C ALA A 83 -10.91 4.98 0.71
N LYS A 84 -11.83 4.83 1.66
CA LYS A 84 -12.71 5.94 2.08
C LYS A 84 -11.97 7.02 2.85
N ASP A 85 -11.01 6.63 3.66
CA ASP A 85 -10.34 7.53 4.59
C ASP A 85 -9.13 8.24 3.98
N CYS A 86 -8.50 7.65 2.97
CA CYS A 86 -7.30 8.24 2.38
C CYS A 86 -7.61 9.39 1.43
N ASP A 87 -6.69 10.33 1.38
CA ASP A 87 -6.71 11.41 0.38
C ASP A 87 -5.96 11.00 -0.88
N GLU A 88 -4.85 10.26 -0.71
CA GLU A 88 -4.05 9.72 -1.81
C GLU A 88 -3.67 8.28 -1.51
N LEU A 89 -3.62 7.45 -2.54
CA LEU A 89 -3.33 6.03 -2.41
C LEU A 89 -2.23 5.59 -3.34
N HIS A 90 -1.28 4.86 -2.78
CA HIS A 90 -0.22 4.19 -3.53
C HIS A 90 -0.36 2.69 -3.32
N CYS A 91 -0.57 1.96 -4.41
CA CYS A 91 -0.66 0.50 -4.39
C CYS A 91 0.56 -0.09 -5.09
N ILE A 92 1.30 -0.94 -4.39
CA ILE A 92 2.51 -1.57 -4.90
C ILE A 92 2.27 -3.06 -5.09
N SER A 93 2.42 -3.56 -6.31
CA SER A 93 2.25 -4.97 -6.60
C SER A 93 3.50 -5.58 -7.21
N ILE A 94 3.68 -6.88 -6.99
CA ILE A 94 4.76 -7.67 -7.58
C ILE A 94 4.10 -8.77 -8.41
N PRO A 95 3.84 -8.52 -9.72
CA PRO A 95 2.99 -9.39 -10.54
C PRO A 95 3.49 -10.83 -10.70
N VAL A 96 4.81 -11.04 -10.63
CA VAL A 96 5.37 -12.40 -10.74
C VAL A 96 5.01 -13.27 -9.54
N ARG A 97 4.61 -12.65 -8.43
CA ARG A 97 4.26 -13.34 -7.20
C ARG A 97 2.78 -13.17 -6.84
N HIS A 98 2.17 -12.07 -7.30
CA HIS A 98 0.79 -11.75 -6.99
C HIS A 98 0.18 -11.04 -8.20
N LYS A 99 -0.57 -11.78 -9.00
CA LYS A 99 -1.01 -11.35 -10.34
C LYS A 99 -2.04 -10.23 -10.35
N ARG A 100 -2.76 -9.97 -9.25
CA ARG A 100 -3.81 -8.97 -9.20
C ARG A 100 -3.55 -7.95 -8.11
N CYS A 101 -3.88 -6.70 -8.41
CA CYS A 101 -3.96 -5.64 -7.44
C CYS A 101 -5.42 -5.44 -7.05
N TYR A 102 -5.88 -6.18 -6.06
CA TYR A 102 -7.25 -6.06 -5.57
C TYR A 102 -7.54 -4.67 -5.02
N HIS A 103 -6.56 -4.08 -4.37
CA HIS A 103 -6.69 -2.76 -3.75
C HIS A 103 -7.04 -1.69 -4.75
N HIS A 104 -6.43 -1.73 -5.94
CA HIS A 104 -6.69 -0.73 -6.97
C HIS A 104 -8.15 -0.80 -7.45
N GLU A 105 -8.67 -2.01 -7.69
CA GLU A 105 -10.05 -2.19 -8.13
C GLU A 105 -11.04 -1.71 -7.07
N GLU A 106 -10.81 -2.06 -5.81
CA GLU A 106 -11.66 -1.65 -4.69
C GLU A 106 -11.63 -0.13 -4.51
N HIS A 107 -10.46 0.47 -4.56
CA HIS A 107 -10.32 1.91 -4.39
C HIS A 107 -10.94 2.68 -5.55
N LYS A 108 -10.79 2.18 -6.77
CA LYS A 108 -11.43 2.77 -7.94
C LYS A 108 -12.95 2.80 -7.80
N LEU A 109 -13.53 1.70 -7.33
CA LEU A 109 -14.97 1.60 -7.12
C LEU A 109 -15.45 2.63 -6.09
N VAL A 110 -14.74 2.76 -4.97
CA VAL A 110 -15.09 3.74 -3.94
C VAL A 110 -14.94 5.16 -4.47
N SER A 111 -13.89 5.44 -5.22
CA SER A 111 -13.66 6.76 -5.81
C SER A 111 -14.79 7.18 -6.75
N VAL A 112 -15.22 6.27 -7.62
CA VAL A 112 -16.34 6.52 -8.54
C VAL A 112 -17.62 6.83 -7.77
N ASN A 113 -17.92 6.01 -6.76
CA ASN A 113 -19.16 6.14 -5.99
C ASN A 113 -19.22 7.38 -5.12
N LYS A 114 -18.09 7.91 -4.69
CA LYS A 114 -18.02 9.04 -3.77
C LYS A 114 -17.45 10.32 -4.39
N HIS A 115 -17.24 10.32 -5.71
CA HIS A 115 -16.59 11.44 -6.40
C HIS A 115 -15.27 11.84 -5.73
N HIS A 116 -14.50 10.83 -5.32
CA HIS A 116 -13.21 11.05 -4.67
C HIS A 116 -12.15 11.43 -5.71
N PHE A 117 -11.53 12.59 -5.54
CA PHE A 117 -10.56 13.14 -6.49
C PHE A 117 -9.10 12.95 -6.05
N GLY A 118 -8.85 12.06 -5.12
CA GLY A 118 -7.50 11.79 -4.66
C GLY A 118 -6.66 11.05 -5.70
N LEU A 119 -5.35 11.08 -5.53
CA LEU A 119 -4.41 10.36 -6.37
C LEU A 119 -4.51 8.85 -6.08
N HIS A 120 -4.73 8.06 -7.13
CA HIS A 120 -4.66 6.60 -7.05
C HIS A 120 -3.64 6.11 -8.06
N ILE A 121 -2.50 5.61 -7.59
CA ILE A 121 -1.46 5.09 -8.46
C ILE A 121 -1.13 3.65 -8.09
N CYS A 122 -1.11 2.77 -9.07
CA CYS A 122 -0.59 1.42 -8.94
C CYS A 122 0.79 1.33 -9.56
N TYR A 123 1.71 0.77 -8.81
CA TYR A 123 3.08 0.52 -9.23
C TYR A 123 3.29 -0.98 -9.36
N SER A 124 3.96 -1.41 -10.43
CA SER A 124 4.28 -2.82 -10.63
C SER A 124 5.78 -3.02 -10.63
N PHE A 125 6.27 -3.83 -9.72
CA PHE A 125 7.68 -4.18 -9.64
C PHE A 125 7.89 -5.44 -10.48
N MET A 126 8.51 -5.28 -11.65
CA MET A 126 8.70 -6.35 -12.62
C MET A 126 10.06 -7.01 -12.38
N TYR A 127 10.02 -8.19 -11.80
CA TYR A 127 11.23 -9.01 -11.63
C TYR A 127 11.28 -10.08 -12.70
N GLN A 128 12.49 -10.37 -13.20
CA GLN A 128 12.66 -11.46 -14.13
C GLN A 128 12.45 -12.79 -13.43
N SER A 129 11.82 -13.72 -14.14
CA SER A 129 11.65 -15.07 -13.61
C SER A 129 13.03 -15.75 -13.52
N SER A 130 13.27 -16.47 -12.42
CA SER A 130 14.50 -17.25 -12.25
C SER A 130 14.67 -18.34 -13.30
N LYS A 131 13.62 -18.70 -14.01
CA LYS A 131 13.65 -19.69 -15.08
C LYS A 131 14.25 -19.16 -16.38
N GLN A 132 14.55 -17.89 -16.47
CA GLN A 132 15.11 -17.24 -17.65
C GLN A 132 16.62 -17.12 -17.60
N SER A 133 17.21 -17.65 -16.59
CA SER A 133 18.66 -17.67 -16.45
C SER A 133 19.30 -18.66 -17.42
#